data_dc88099ba83fdf0d7723ed758ea3789f
#
_entry.id   dc88099ba83fdf0d7723ed758ea3789f
#
_cell.length_a   1.000
_cell.length_b   1.000
_cell.length_c   1.000
_cell.angle_alpha   90.00
_cell.angle_beta   90.00
_cell.angle_gamma   90.00
#
_symmetry.space_group_name_H-M   'P 1'
#
loop_
_entity.id
_entity.type
_entity.pdbx_description
1 polymer ?
#
loop_
_entity_poly.entity_id
_entity_poly.type
_entity_poly.pdbx_seq_one_letter_code
_entity_poly.pdbx_strand_id
1 'polypeptide(L)'
;MSTYNHWFIRARLKTRQLLLLVALAEEGNIHRAAQVLSMTQPAASKLLKDLEDVLEVSLFDRLPRGMRPTWYGETMIRHARMALANLNQAHDEIGALKRGHYGQVGIGAITSPGLSLLPAAVAQVKQEHPSLRISLDIETSPVLLERLEQGKLD
;
A
#
# COMPACT_ATOMS: atom_id res chain seq x y z
N MET A 1 -16.94 24.22 0.76
CA MET A 1 -17.09 22.99 -0.03
C MET A 1 -17.19 21.80 0.92
N SER A 2 -18.24 21.04 0.75
CA SER A 2 -18.88 20.24 1.81
C SER A 2 -18.09 19.04 2.31
N THR A 3 -17.90 18.95 3.62
CA THR A 3 -17.42 17.76 4.37
C THR A 3 -18.18 16.47 4.01
N TYR A 4 -19.40 16.58 3.52
CA TYR A 4 -20.25 15.48 3.08
C TYR A 4 -19.77 14.77 1.81
N ASN A 5 -19.07 15.46 0.89
CA ASN A 5 -18.59 14.86 -0.35
C ASN A 5 -17.45 13.85 -0.09
N HIS A 6 -16.57 14.12 0.89
CA HIS A 6 -15.51 13.21 1.29
C HIS A 6 -16.05 11.94 1.98
N TRP A 7 -17.17 12.08 2.72
CA TRP A 7 -17.79 10.94 3.40
C TRP A 7 -18.47 9.99 2.41
N PHE A 8 -19.09 10.54 1.35
CA PHE A 8 -19.79 9.80 0.31
C PHE A 8 -18.82 8.90 -0.50
N ILE A 9 -17.62 9.40 -0.83
CA ILE A 9 -16.57 8.62 -1.49
C ILE A 9 -16.09 7.49 -0.55
N ARG A 10 -15.85 7.77 0.73
CA ARG A 10 -15.43 6.78 1.72
C ARG A 10 -16.45 5.66 1.92
N ALA A 11 -17.73 5.98 1.91
CA ALA A 11 -18.81 5.00 2.09
C ALA A 11 -18.98 4.06 0.89
N ARG A 12 -18.56 4.46 -0.31
CA ARG A 12 -18.70 3.68 -1.54
C ARG A 12 -17.43 2.96 -1.97
N LEU A 13 -16.26 3.39 -1.49
CA LEU A 13 -14.98 2.80 -1.83
C LEU A 13 -14.84 1.41 -1.16
N LYS A 14 -14.57 0.40 -1.97
CA LYS A 14 -14.40 -0.99 -1.50
C LYS A 14 -12.93 -1.39 -1.59
N THR A 15 -12.41 -2.12 -0.60
CA THR A 15 -11.05 -2.66 -0.61
C THR A 15 -10.73 -3.45 -1.87
N ARG A 16 -11.70 -4.19 -2.42
CA ARG A 16 -11.53 -4.90 -3.70
C ARG A 16 -11.24 -3.99 -4.88
N GLN A 17 -11.71 -2.75 -4.86
CA GLN A 17 -11.40 -1.77 -5.90
C GLN A 17 -9.94 -1.31 -5.77
N LEU A 18 -9.44 -1.10 -4.54
CA LEU A 18 -8.04 -0.76 -4.31
C LEU A 18 -7.10 -1.88 -4.78
N LEU A 19 -7.43 -3.13 -4.46
CA LEU A 19 -6.68 -4.30 -4.93
C LEU A 19 -6.68 -4.38 -6.46
N LEU A 20 -7.82 -4.12 -7.11
CA LEU A 20 -7.93 -4.14 -8.57
C LEU A 20 -7.06 -3.06 -9.23
N LEU A 21 -7.02 -1.84 -8.66
CA LEU A 21 -6.19 -0.75 -9.18
C LEU A 21 -4.71 -1.13 -9.17
N VAL A 22 -4.24 -1.71 -8.06
CA VAL A 22 -2.84 -2.15 -7.92
C VAL A 22 -2.54 -3.28 -8.89
N ALA A 23 -3.38 -4.31 -8.96
CA ALA A 23 -3.21 -5.41 -9.89
C ALA A 23 -3.23 -4.96 -11.36
N LEU A 24 -4.10 -3.99 -11.72
CA LEU A 24 -4.14 -3.41 -13.06
C LEU A 24 -2.87 -2.63 -13.40
N ALA A 25 -2.31 -1.90 -12.44
CA ALA A 25 -1.07 -1.16 -12.62
C ALA A 25 0.13 -2.10 -12.87
N GLU A 26 0.15 -3.25 -12.22
CA GLU A 26 1.21 -4.26 -12.33
C GLU A 26 1.08 -5.10 -13.61
N GLU A 27 -0.13 -5.55 -13.93
CA GLU A 27 -0.37 -6.48 -15.04
C GLU A 27 -0.61 -5.78 -16.38
N GLY A 28 -1.01 -4.49 -16.36
CA GLY A 28 -1.35 -3.74 -17.58
C GLY A 28 -2.52 -4.30 -18.39
N ASN A 29 -3.25 -5.26 -17.82
CA ASN A 29 -4.30 -6.00 -18.51
C ASN A 29 -5.38 -6.46 -17.51
N ILE A 30 -6.65 -6.13 -17.79
CA ILE A 30 -7.77 -6.44 -16.90
C ILE A 30 -8.03 -7.94 -16.74
N HIS A 31 -7.75 -8.73 -17.76
CA HIS A 31 -7.94 -10.18 -17.70
C HIS A 31 -6.93 -10.81 -16.72
N ARG A 32 -5.64 -10.41 -16.81
CA ARG A 32 -4.60 -10.85 -15.88
C ARG A 32 -4.85 -10.35 -14.45
N ALA A 33 -5.19 -9.08 -14.28
CA ALA A 33 -5.53 -8.53 -12.99
C ALA A 33 -6.70 -9.27 -12.33
N ALA A 34 -7.73 -9.63 -13.11
CA ALA A 34 -8.85 -10.43 -12.62
C ALA A 34 -8.40 -11.82 -12.16
N GLN A 35 -7.52 -12.49 -12.92
CA GLN A 35 -6.97 -13.81 -12.55
C GLN A 35 -6.19 -13.74 -11.23
N VAL A 36 -5.29 -12.76 -11.08
CA VAL A 36 -4.52 -12.54 -9.83
C VAL A 36 -5.45 -12.40 -8.62
N LEU A 37 -6.58 -11.71 -8.79
CA LEU A 37 -7.56 -11.48 -7.73
C LEU A 37 -8.63 -12.58 -7.61
N SER A 38 -8.47 -13.69 -8.33
CA SER A 38 -9.43 -14.79 -8.34
C SER A 38 -10.87 -14.35 -8.63
N MET A 39 -11.03 -13.46 -9.62
CA MET A 39 -12.33 -12.98 -10.07
C MET A 39 -12.49 -13.11 -11.59
N THR A 40 -13.73 -13.02 -12.07
CA THR A 40 -14.00 -13.01 -13.51
C THR A 40 -13.69 -11.64 -14.10
N GLN A 41 -13.28 -11.59 -15.37
CA GLN A 41 -12.99 -10.33 -16.07
C GLN A 41 -14.22 -9.38 -16.11
N PRO A 42 -15.47 -9.84 -16.34
CA PRO A 42 -16.64 -8.96 -16.23
C PRO A 42 -16.82 -8.34 -14.84
N ALA A 43 -16.53 -9.11 -13.77
CA ALA A 43 -16.60 -8.59 -12.41
C ALA A 43 -15.51 -7.51 -12.16
N ALA A 44 -14.29 -7.75 -12.62
CA ALA A 44 -13.21 -6.76 -12.55
C ALA A 44 -13.54 -5.49 -13.34
N SER A 45 -14.07 -5.62 -14.56
CA SER A 45 -14.49 -4.48 -15.39
C SER A 45 -15.60 -3.67 -14.72
N LYS A 46 -16.56 -4.35 -14.09
CA LYS A 46 -17.64 -3.68 -13.34
C LYS A 46 -17.09 -2.94 -12.12
N LEU A 47 -16.20 -3.57 -11.34
CA LEU A 47 -15.58 -2.93 -10.17
C LEU A 47 -14.81 -1.67 -10.54
N LEU A 48 -14.05 -1.70 -11.65
CA LEU A 48 -13.34 -0.53 -12.15
C LEU A 48 -14.32 0.56 -12.56
N LYS A 49 -15.33 0.21 -13.35
CA LYS A 49 -16.35 1.15 -13.80
C LYS A 49 -17.09 1.78 -12.64
N ASP A 50 -17.55 0.99 -11.67
CA ASP A 50 -18.25 1.49 -10.47
C ASP A 50 -17.37 2.51 -9.70
N LEU A 51 -16.05 2.33 -9.68
CA LEU A 51 -15.12 3.27 -9.05
C LEU A 51 -14.95 4.55 -9.89
N GLU A 52 -14.76 4.42 -11.20
CA GLU A 52 -14.67 5.56 -12.12
C GLU A 52 -15.95 6.41 -12.10
N ASP A 53 -17.12 5.76 -12.05
CA ASP A 53 -18.42 6.44 -11.93
C ASP A 53 -18.55 7.22 -10.61
N VAL A 54 -18.01 6.68 -9.50
CA VAL A 54 -18.00 7.37 -8.18
C VAL A 54 -17.06 8.57 -8.19
N LEU A 55 -15.93 8.47 -8.88
CA LEU A 55 -14.92 9.52 -8.94
C LEU A 55 -15.16 10.51 -10.09
N GLU A 56 -16.09 10.19 -11.00
CA GLU A 56 -16.42 10.98 -12.20
C GLU A 56 -15.22 11.23 -13.13
N VAL A 57 -14.24 10.32 -13.11
CA VAL A 57 -13.05 10.35 -13.95
C VAL A 57 -12.66 8.96 -14.42
N SER A 58 -12.02 8.86 -15.59
CA SER A 58 -11.40 7.61 -16.03
C SER A 58 -10.05 7.44 -15.35
N LEU A 59 -9.85 6.26 -14.74
CA LEU A 59 -8.58 5.91 -14.08
C LEU A 59 -7.61 5.20 -15.02
N PHE A 60 -8.14 4.55 -16.08
CA PHE A 60 -7.32 3.85 -17.07
C PHE A 60 -7.76 4.16 -18.49
N ASP A 61 -6.77 4.37 -19.36
CA ASP A 61 -6.95 4.39 -20.82
C ASP A 61 -6.92 2.96 -21.35
N ARG A 62 -7.89 2.64 -22.22
CA ARG A 62 -7.90 1.36 -22.95
C ARG A 62 -7.05 1.49 -24.21
N LEU A 63 -6.02 0.65 -24.31
CA LEU A 63 -5.13 0.58 -25.45
C LEU A 63 -5.41 -0.72 -26.25
N PRO A 64 -4.98 -0.79 -27.53
CA PRO A 64 -5.11 -2.03 -28.33
C PRO A 64 -4.44 -3.25 -27.69
N ARG A 65 -3.45 -3.06 -26.84
CA ARG A 65 -2.70 -4.11 -26.12
C ARG A 65 -2.67 -3.89 -24.62
N GLY A 66 -3.82 -3.65 -24.00
CA GLY A 66 -3.92 -3.56 -22.55
C GLY A 66 -4.50 -2.24 -22.03
N MET A 67 -4.11 -1.87 -20.84
CA MET A 67 -4.59 -0.68 -20.13
C MET A 67 -3.41 0.07 -19.52
N ARG A 68 -3.50 1.40 -19.52
CA ARG A 68 -2.51 2.29 -18.92
C ARG A 68 -3.20 3.25 -17.96
N PRO A 69 -2.63 3.51 -16.77
CA PRO A 69 -3.17 4.51 -15.86
C PRO A 69 -3.21 5.91 -16.50
N THR A 70 -4.27 6.65 -16.25
CA THR A 70 -4.33 8.10 -16.45
C THR A 70 -3.63 8.82 -15.30
N TRP A 71 -3.48 10.13 -15.34
CA TRP A 71 -3.00 10.94 -14.21
C TRP A 71 -3.85 10.72 -12.93
N TYR A 72 -5.17 10.59 -13.09
CA TYR A 72 -6.08 10.26 -12.00
C TYR A 72 -5.82 8.83 -11.49
N GLY A 73 -5.58 7.89 -12.42
CA GLY A 73 -5.25 6.50 -12.11
C GLY A 73 -3.94 6.39 -11.32
N GLU A 74 -2.87 7.05 -11.75
CA GLU A 74 -1.58 7.05 -11.04
C GLU A 74 -1.73 7.57 -9.61
N THR A 75 -2.46 8.68 -9.45
CA THR A 75 -2.75 9.23 -8.12
C THR A 75 -3.52 8.25 -7.26
N MET A 76 -4.58 7.64 -7.80
CA MET A 76 -5.41 6.70 -7.05
C MET A 76 -4.66 5.40 -6.72
N ILE A 77 -3.81 4.89 -7.62
CA ILE A 77 -2.97 3.71 -7.41
C ILE A 77 -1.98 3.94 -6.27
N ARG A 78 -1.30 5.10 -6.25
CA ARG A 78 -0.39 5.45 -5.15
C ARG A 78 -1.09 5.42 -3.80
N HIS A 79 -2.25 6.06 -3.67
CA HIS A 79 -3.03 6.05 -2.43
C HIS A 79 -3.64 4.68 -2.11
N ALA A 80 -4.01 3.89 -3.11
CA ALA A 80 -4.47 2.53 -2.92
C ALA A 80 -3.37 1.64 -2.30
N ARG A 81 -2.13 1.75 -2.80
CA ARG A 81 -0.97 1.04 -2.23
C ARG A 81 -0.74 1.40 -0.77
N MET A 82 -0.75 2.70 -0.43
CA MET A 82 -0.59 3.17 0.95
C MET A 82 -1.70 2.64 1.87
N ALA A 83 -2.96 2.70 1.43
CA ALA A 83 -4.09 2.22 2.21
C ALA A 83 -4.03 0.69 2.45
N LEU A 84 -3.67 -0.08 1.42
CA LEU A 84 -3.50 -1.54 1.54
C LEU A 84 -2.31 -1.90 2.43
N ALA A 85 -1.21 -1.16 2.35
CA ALA A 85 -0.05 -1.35 3.22
C ALA A 85 -0.41 -1.10 4.69
N ASN A 86 -1.15 -0.03 5.00
CA ASN A 86 -1.63 0.25 6.36
C ASN A 86 -2.54 -0.87 6.90
N LEU A 87 -3.40 -1.44 6.06
CA LEU A 87 -4.25 -2.58 6.47
C LEU A 87 -3.41 -3.83 6.74
N ASN A 88 -2.39 -4.10 5.94
CA ASN A 88 -1.45 -5.20 6.17
C ASN A 88 -0.67 -5.00 7.47
N GLN A 89 -0.17 -3.78 7.71
CA GLN A 89 0.52 -3.44 8.95
C GLN A 89 -0.37 -3.67 10.17
N ALA A 90 -1.62 -3.21 10.14
CA ALA A 90 -2.58 -3.46 11.22
C ALA A 90 -2.81 -4.96 11.46
N HIS A 91 -2.90 -5.77 10.40
CA HIS A 91 -3.00 -7.22 10.51
C HIS A 91 -1.77 -7.84 11.21
N ASP A 92 -0.57 -7.39 10.83
CA ASP A 92 0.69 -7.87 11.40
C ASP A 92 0.84 -7.46 12.87
N GLU A 93 0.44 -6.23 13.23
CA GLU A 93 0.41 -5.76 14.61
C GLU A 93 -0.54 -6.58 15.47
N ILE A 94 -1.75 -6.86 14.98
CA ILE A 94 -2.70 -7.75 15.67
C ILE A 94 -2.08 -9.15 15.86
N GLY A 95 -1.40 -9.65 14.83
CA GLY A 95 -0.68 -10.93 14.92
C GLY A 95 0.45 -10.89 15.97
N ALA A 96 1.17 -9.79 16.09
CA ALA A 96 2.20 -9.59 17.10
C ALA A 96 1.61 -9.52 18.51
N LEU A 97 0.53 -8.76 18.70
CA LEU A 97 -0.19 -8.69 19.97
C LEU A 97 -0.71 -10.05 20.44
N LYS A 98 -1.28 -10.86 19.54
CA LYS A 98 -1.72 -12.24 19.84
C LYS A 98 -0.58 -13.14 20.35
N ARG A 99 0.65 -12.90 19.90
CA ARG A 99 1.84 -13.62 20.34
C ARG A 99 2.52 -13.03 21.58
N GLY A 100 1.92 -12.00 22.19
CA GLY A 100 2.50 -11.29 23.35
C GLY A 100 3.67 -10.37 23.01
N HIS A 101 3.82 -10.00 21.73
CA HIS A 101 4.81 -9.01 21.30
C HIS A 101 4.15 -7.63 21.20
N TYR A 102 4.69 -6.67 21.93
CA TYR A 102 4.16 -5.31 22.00
C TYR A 102 5.03 -4.38 21.13
N GLY A 103 4.47 -3.99 19.97
CA GLY A 103 5.05 -3.03 19.05
C GLY A 103 6.02 -3.61 18.02
N GLN A 104 6.01 -2.99 16.86
CA GLN A 104 6.97 -3.23 15.77
C GLN A 104 7.35 -1.87 15.19
N VAL A 105 8.62 -1.69 14.84
CA VAL A 105 9.14 -0.49 14.16
C VAL A 105 10.00 -0.93 12.98
N GLY A 106 9.72 -0.39 11.81
CA GLY A 106 10.50 -0.58 10.60
C GLY A 106 11.39 0.65 10.33
N ILE A 107 12.70 0.52 10.44
CA ILE A 107 13.65 1.61 10.24
C ILE A 107 14.37 1.43 8.92
N GLY A 108 14.29 2.45 8.05
CA GLY A 108 15.10 2.54 6.84
C GLY A 108 16.27 3.49 7.03
N ALA A 109 17.47 3.10 6.61
CA ALA A 109 18.65 3.97 6.65
C ALA A 109 19.56 3.76 5.45
N ILE A 110 20.25 4.82 5.05
CA ILE A 110 21.39 4.70 4.13
C ILE A 110 22.60 4.10 4.86
N THR A 111 23.56 3.59 4.12
CA THR A 111 24.68 2.78 4.64
C THR A 111 25.40 3.42 5.83
N SER A 112 25.75 4.71 5.75
CA SER A 112 26.56 5.35 6.79
C SER A 112 25.85 5.39 8.15
N PRO A 113 24.67 6.00 8.33
CA PRO A 113 23.96 5.97 9.62
C PRO A 113 23.47 4.56 9.98
N GLY A 114 23.15 3.71 8.99
CA GLY A 114 22.71 2.33 9.21
C GLY A 114 23.74 1.47 9.91
N LEU A 115 25.04 1.64 9.58
CA LEU A 115 26.14 0.87 10.16
C LEU A 115 26.76 1.53 11.40
N SER A 116 26.76 2.85 11.50
CA SER A 116 27.46 3.56 12.57
C SER A 116 26.57 3.96 13.74
N LEU A 117 25.37 4.46 13.48
CA LEU A 117 24.48 5.03 14.49
C LEU A 117 23.41 4.04 14.98
N LEU A 118 22.73 3.37 14.05
CA LEU A 118 21.55 2.57 14.37
C LEU A 118 21.84 1.36 15.26
N PRO A 119 22.94 0.60 15.14
CA PRO A 119 23.19 -0.54 16.01
C PRO A 119 23.20 -0.18 17.49
N ALA A 120 23.85 0.93 17.85
CA ALA A 120 23.92 1.41 19.24
C ALA A 120 22.54 1.88 19.73
N ALA A 121 21.80 2.63 18.92
CA ALA A 121 20.47 3.10 19.25
C ALA A 121 19.48 1.93 19.41
N VAL A 122 19.50 0.95 18.50
CA VAL A 122 18.66 -0.24 18.59
C VAL A 122 19.02 -1.06 19.83
N ALA A 123 20.30 -1.23 20.15
CA ALA A 123 20.70 -1.94 21.35
C ALA A 123 20.17 -1.28 22.62
N GLN A 124 20.23 0.04 22.73
CA GLN A 124 19.69 0.79 23.86
C GLN A 124 18.17 0.61 23.96
N VAL A 125 17.43 0.81 22.88
CA VAL A 125 15.97 0.63 22.87
C VAL A 125 15.56 -0.79 23.24
N LYS A 126 16.32 -1.80 22.79
CA LYS A 126 16.06 -3.20 23.12
C LYS A 126 16.33 -3.55 24.59
N GLN A 127 17.20 -2.79 25.28
CA GLN A 127 17.37 -2.93 26.73
C GLN A 127 16.17 -2.42 27.51
N GLU A 128 15.57 -1.31 27.08
CA GLU A 128 14.41 -0.70 27.71
C GLU A 128 13.10 -1.38 27.31
N HIS A 129 13.01 -1.88 26.07
CA HIS A 129 11.83 -2.50 25.47
C HIS A 129 12.18 -3.85 24.82
N PRO A 130 12.44 -4.92 25.60
CA PRO A 130 12.87 -6.23 25.06
C PRO A 130 11.90 -6.87 24.07
N SER A 131 10.59 -6.63 24.25
CA SER A 131 9.52 -7.19 23.41
C SER A 131 9.26 -6.42 22.12
N LEU A 132 9.81 -5.21 21.97
CA LEU A 132 9.66 -4.41 20.74
C LEU A 132 10.39 -5.10 19.59
N ARG A 133 9.69 -5.35 18.49
CA ARG A 133 10.30 -5.85 17.26
C ARG A 133 10.84 -4.66 16.45
N ILE A 134 12.12 -4.70 16.10
CA ILE A 134 12.74 -3.69 15.24
C ILE A 134 13.25 -4.41 13.99
N SER A 135 12.80 -3.96 12.82
CA SER A 135 13.38 -4.32 11.52
C SER A 135 14.25 -3.18 11.02
N LEU A 136 15.36 -3.51 10.39
CA LEU A 136 16.31 -2.53 9.88
C LEU A 136 16.61 -2.84 8.42
N ASP A 137 16.27 -1.89 7.55
CA ASP A 137 16.56 -1.95 6.12
C ASP A 137 17.65 -0.94 5.76
N ILE A 138 18.79 -1.44 5.29
CA ILE A 138 19.91 -0.58 4.83
C ILE A 138 19.92 -0.61 3.30
N GLU A 139 19.50 0.51 2.70
CA GLU A 139 19.28 0.61 1.26
C GLU A 139 19.60 2.04 0.76
N THR A 140 19.51 2.25 -0.55
CA THR A 140 19.61 3.58 -1.15
C THR A 140 18.36 4.41 -0.91
N SER A 141 18.48 5.74 -0.90
CA SER A 141 17.36 6.65 -0.64
C SER A 141 16.12 6.42 -1.53
N PRO A 142 16.26 6.16 -2.85
CA PRO A 142 15.08 5.86 -3.68
C PRO A 142 14.34 4.58 -3.25
N VAL A 143 15.08 3.52 -2.88
CA VAL A 143 14.48 2.26 -2.41
C VAL A 143 13.80 2.43 -1.06
N LEU A 144 14.41 3.21 -0.16
CA LEU A 144 13.81 3.52 1.14
C LEU A 144 12.52 4.33 1.00
N LEU A 145 12.51 5.30 0.08
CA LEU A 145 11.32 6.09 -0.21
C LEU A 145 10.18 5.20 -0.74
N GLU A 146 10.48 4.30 -1.67
CA GLU A 146 9.49 3.34 -2.16
C GLU A 146 8.93 2.45 -1.04
N ARG A 147 9.81 1.93 -0.15
CA ARG A 147 9.38 1.10 0.99
C ARG A 147 8.55 1.88 2.01
N LEU A 148 8.88 3.16 2.23
CA LEU A 148 8.08 4.07 3.07
C LEU A 148 6.69 4.29 2.46
N GLU A 149 6.60 4.57 1.16
CA GLU A 149 5.33 4.72 0.45
C GLU A 149 4.49 3.43 0.42
N GLN A 150 5.14 2.27 0.50
CA GLN A 150 4.50 0.96 0.63
C GLN A 150 4.09 0.64 2.09
N GLY A 151 4.37 1.50 3.06
CA GLY A 151 4.11 1.27 4.48
C GLY A 151 4.94 0.13 5.09
N LYS A 152 6.12 -0.16 4.54
CA LYS A 152 7.07 -1.14 5.07
C LYS A 152 8.08 -0.55 6.05
N LEU A 153 8.14 0.78 6.11
CA LEU A 153 8.93 1.58 7.05
C LEU A 153 8.02 2.57 7.76
N ASP A 154 8.40 2.95 8.99
CA ASP A 154 7.70 3.92 9.83
C ASP A 154 8.35 5.32 9.80
#